data_de2d7b030e2cf9300b1847879a5e2a24
#
_entry.id   de2d7b030e2cf9300b1847879a5e2a24
#
_cell.length_a   1.000
_cell.length_b   1.000
_cell.length_c   1.000
_cell.angle_alpha   90.00
_cell.angle_beta   90.00
_cell.angle_gamma   90.00
#
_symmetry.space_group_name_H-M   'P 1'
#
loop_
_entity.id
_entity.type
_entity.pdbx_description
1 polymer ?
#
loop_
_entity_poly.entity_id
_entity_poly.type
_entity_poly.pdbx_seq_one_letter_code
_entity_poly.pdbx_strand_id
1 'polypeptide(L)'
;GIYDPVRDYPSPNCIILQQQRLRRQNIGIADAEFHLLDGRSKMITKMPVRLASLAALQLADKHSLWDVGFCTGSVSIEARLAFPHLMVTAFEIREEGEKLMQENSRKFHAPGIDARIGDFCTADISDCPAPDAVFIGGYGGKMREVLTKVKAVLSPSGCIVFNSVSEKSREAFLSITKELGMQPETVHTI
;
A
#
# COMPACT_ATOMS: atom_id res chain seq x y z
N GLY A 1 36.24 -9.62 5.20
CA GLY A 1 36.56 -9.72 3.76
C GLY A 1 35.48 -9.04 2.93
N ILE A 2 35.81 -8.64 1.72
CA ILE A 2 34.84 -8.06 0.77
C ILE A 2 34.12 -9.23 0.08
N TYR A 3 32.79 -9.18 0.02
CA TYR A 3 32.01 -10.15 -0.74
C TYR A 3 32.32 -10.07 -2.24
N ASP A 4 32.64 -11.21 -2.83
CA ASP A 4 32.85 -11.34 -4.28
C ASP A 4 31.79 -12.29 -4.85
N PRO A 5 30.88 -11.83 -5.71
CA PRO A 5 29.78 -12.66 -6.24
C PRO A 5 30.26 -13.79 -7.19
N VAL A 6 31.49 -13.74 -7.65
CA VAL A 6 32.08 -14.76 -8.54
C VAL A 6 32.78 -15.87 -7.76
N ARG A 7 33.05 -15.65 -6.48
CA ARG A 7 33.77 -16.60 -5.62
C ARG A 7 32.81 -17.62 -5.01
N ASP A 8 33.21 -18.87 -5.03
CA ASP A 8 32.54 -19.94 -4.28
C ASP A 8 32.87 -19.83 -2.78
N TYR A 9 31.86 -19.85 -1.93
CA TYR A 9 31.98 -19.74 -0.49
C TYR A 9 31.55 -21.08 0.16
N PRO A 10 32.37 -21.71 0.99
CA PRO A 10 31.96 -22.93 1.66
C PRO A 10 30.79 -22.72 2.61
N SER A 11 29.94 -23.73 2.74
CA SER A 11 28.80 -23.71 3.67
C SER A 11 29.22 -24.25 5.04
N PRO A 12 28.75 -23.68 6.17
CA PRO A 12 27.85 -22.51 6.27
C PRO A 12 28.59 -21.19 6.04
N ASN A 13 27.91 -20.22 5.43
CA ASN A 13 28.43 -18.88 5.25
C ASN A 13 27.41 -17.81 5.67
N CYS A 14 27.89 -16.58 5.90
CA CYS A 14 27.09 -15.43 6.26
C CYS A 14 27.58 -14.21 5.48
N ILE A 15 26.64 -13.44 4.94
CA ILE A 15 26.92 -12.18 4.26
C ILE A 15 26.35 -11.04 5.11
N ILE A 16 27.19 -10.08 5.46
CA ILE A 16 26.78 -8.86 6.14
C ILE A 16 26.84 -7.71 5.13
N LEU A 17 25.72 -7.10 4.87
CA LEU A 17 25.62 -5.90 4.07
C LEU A 17 25.54 -4.69 4.98
N GLN A 18 26.52 -3.81 4.93
CA GLN A 18 26.55 -2.58 5.71
C GLN A 18 26.32 -1.38 4.80
N GLN A 19 25.24 -0.65 5.06
CA GLN A 19 24.97 0.59 4.34
C GLN A 19 25.93 1.69 4.82
N GLN A 20 26.72 2.23 3.89
CA GLN A 20 27.71 3.26 4.19
C GLN A 20 27.14 4.69 4.19
N ARG A 21 26.00 4.90 3.52
CA ARG A 21 25.34 6.21 3.45
C ARG A 21 23.86 6.06 3.76
N LEU A 22 23.40 6.73 4.81
CA LEU A 22 21.99 6.89 5.08
C LEU A 22 21.39 7.82 4.02
N ARG A 23 20.49 7.32 3.18
CA ARG A 23 19.62 8.17 2.39
C ARG A 23 18.46 8.59 3.28
N ARG A 24 18.41 9.86 3.64
CA ARG A 24 17.21 10.45 4.24
C ARG A 24 16.22 10.72 3.11
N GLN A 25 15.09 10.07 3.16
CA GLN A 25 13.97 10.36 2.26
C GLN A 25 12.96 11.19 3.05
N ASN A 26 12.60 12.33 2.51
CA ASN A 26 11.55 13.15 3.09
C ASN A 26 10.20 12.49 2.84
N ILE A 27 9.25 12.66 3.75
CA ILE A 27 7.85 12.37 3.52
C ILE A 27 7.34 13.35 2.45
N GLY A 28 6.48 12.91 1.54
CA GLY A 28 5.94 13.74 0.47
C GLY A 28 6.77 13.64 -0.82
N ILE A 29 6.95 12.43 -1.32
CA ILE A 29 7.61 12.20 -2.61
C ILE A 29 6.77 12.87 -3.72
N ALA A 30 7.40 13.68 -4.56
CA ALA A 30 6.71 14.34 -5.66
C ALA A 30 6.13 13.31 -6.64
N ASP A 31 4.90 13.55 -7.13
CA ASP A 31 4.22 12.62 -8.05
C ASP A 31 5.03 12.36 -9.32
N ALA A 32 5.75 13.38 -9.81
CA ALA A 32 6.59 13.30 -10.99
C ALA A 32 7.82 12.37 -10.84
N GLU A 33 8.16 12.00 -9.62
CA GLU A 33 9.26 11.07 -9.36
C GLU A 33 8.85 9.61 -9.50
N PHE A 34 7.55 9.29 -9.48
CA PHE A 34 7.09 7.93 -9.69
C PHE A 34 7.07 7.55 -11.17
N HIS A 35 7.43 6.31 -11.47
CA HIS A 35 7.05 5.70 -12.73
C HIS A 35 5.54 5.52 -12.73
N LEU A 36 4.89 5.96 -13.79
CA LEU A 36 3.44 5.98 -13.93
C LEU A 36 3.01 4.93 -14.96
N LEU A 37 1.76 4.51 -14.88
CA LEU A 37 1.18 3.61 -15.86
C LEU A 37 1.08 4.32 -17.21
N ASP A 38 1.59 3.68 -18.28
CA ASP A 38 1.62 4.24 -19.64
C ASP A 38 0.23 4.70 -20.07
N GLY A 39 0.17 5.94 -20.61
CA GLY A 39 -1.09 6.58 -21.01
C GLY A 39 -2.02 6.98 -19.87
N ARG A 40 -1.63 6.79 -18.59
CA ARG A 40 -2.48 7.03 -17.42
C ARG A 40 -1.79 7.83 -16.32
N SER A 41 -1.16 8.94 -16.70
CA SER A 41 -0.41 9.82 -15.78
C SER A 41 -1.22 10.40 -14.60
N LYS A 42 -2.56 10.31 -14.66
CA LYS A 42 -3.44 10.76 -13.57
C LYS A 42 -3.73 9.68 -12.53
N MET A 43 -3.36 8.43 -12.79
CA MET A 43 -3.64 7.30 -11.91
C MET A 43 -2.58 7.14 -10.81
N ILE A 44 -2.42 8.15 -10.01
CA ILE A 44 -1.60 8.16 -8.80
C ILE A 44 -2.34 8.93 -7.71
N THR A 45 -2.31 8.45 -6.49
CA THR A 45 -2.77 9.25 -5.34
C THR A 45 -1.86 10.45 -5.17
N LYS A 46 -2.38 11.64 -5.40
CA LYS A 46 -1.62 12.89 -5.38
C LYS A 46 -0.97 13.14 -4.03
N MET A 47 0.24 13.71 -4.04
CA MET A 47 1.07 13.85 -2.84
C MET A 47 0.32 14.44 -1.63
N PRO A 48 -0.44 15.54 -1.71
CA PRO A 48 -1.18 16.05 -0.55
C PRO A 48 -2.24 15.08 -0.04
N VAL A 49 -2.96 14.41 -0.96
CA VAL A 49 -3.99 13.42 -0.63
C VAL A 49 -3.34 12.16 -0.02
N ARG A 50 -2.21 11.73 -0.57
CA ARG A 50 -1.44 10.59 -0.07
C ARG A 50 -0.97 10.83 1.37
N LEU A 51 -0.42 12.01 1.66
CA LEU A 51 0.01 12.37 3.02
C LEU A 51 -1.15 12.42 4.01
N ALA A 52 -2.29 13.00 3.62
CA ALA A 52 -3.49 13.00 4.44
C ALA A 52 -4.01 11.57 4.70
N SER A 53 -3.96 10.70 3.68
CA SER A 53 -4.34 9.28 3.83
C SER A 53 -3.42 8.55 4.80
N LEU A 54 -2.11 8.74 4.69
CA LEU A 54 -1.13 8.14 5.61
C LEU A 54 -1.32 8.62 7.05
N ALA A 55 -1.63 9.90 7.24
CA ALA A 55 -1.93 10.46 8.56
C ALA A 55 -3.21 9.84 9.15
N ALA A 56 -4.27 9.69 8.32
CA ALA A 56 -5.53 9.09 8.74
C ALA A 56 -5.42 7.59 9.08
N LEU A 57 -4.48 6.87 8.46
CA LEU A 57 -4.22 5.46 8.74
C LEU A 57 -3.52 5.22 10.09
N GLN A 58 -2.91 6.24 10.71
CA GLN A 58 -2.26 6.17 12.04
C GLN A 58 -1.26 5.01 12.14
N LEU A 59 -0.34 4.92 11.19
CA LEU A 59 0.51 3.73 10.96
C LEU A 59 1.59 3.49 12.03
N ALA A 60 1.86 4.42 12.91
CA ALA A 60 2.95 4.31 13.90
C ALA A 60 2.83 3.07 14.80
N ASP A 61 1.61 2.74 15.23
CA ASP A 61 1.30 1.63 16.13
C ASP A 61 0.65 0.44 15.42
N LYS A 62 0.68 0.42 14.09
CA LYS A 62 0.13 -0.65 13.26
C LYS A 62 1.22 -1.63 12.84
N HIS A 63 0.86 -2.88 12.54
CA HIS A 63 1.79 -3.91 12.10
C HIS A 63 1.58 -4.29 10.63
N SER A 64 0.34 -4.19 10.14
CA SER A 64 -0.02 -4.63 8.79
C SER A 64 -0.85 -3.58 8.07
N LEU A 65 -0.39 -3.19 6.88
CA LEU A 65 -1.11 -2.32 5.96
C LEU A 65 -1.49 -3.09 4.70
N TRP A 66 -2.76 -2.99 4.30
CA TRP A 66 -3.20 -3.40 2.98
C TRP A 66 -3.49 -2.17 2.10
N ASP A 67 -2.96 -2.19 0.87
CA ASP A 67 -3.18 -1.17 -0.15
C ASP A 67 -3.99 -1.80 -1.30
N VAL A 68 -5.29 -1.55 -1.34
CA VAL A 68 -6.21 -2.14 -2.33
C VAL A 68 -6.38 -1.20 -3.51
N GLY A 69 -5.95 -1.65 -4.68
CA GLY A 69 -5.90 -0.84 -5.90
C GLY A 69 -4.69 0.09 -5.91
N PHE A 70 -3.50 -0.45 -5.67
CA PHE A 70 -2.28 0.34 -5.46
C PHE A 70 -1.79 1.11 -6.69
N CYS A 71 -2.13 0.69 -7.90
CA CYS A 71 -1.74 1.31 -9.18
C CYS A 71 -0.22 1.56 -9.32
N THR A 72 0.27 2.73 -8.90
CA THR A 72 1.71 3.08 -8.91
C THR A 72 2.47 2.59 -7.69
N GLY A 73 1.79 2.10 -6.66
CA GLY A 73 2.37 1.76 -5.37
C GLY A 73 2.77 2.95 -4.51
N SER A 74 2.35 4.17 -4.86
CA SER A 74 2.82 5.38 -4.19
C SER A 74 2.48 5.44 -2.70
N VAL A 75 1.29 4.95 -2.30
CA VAL A 75 0.88 4.88 -0.89
C VAL A 75 1.69 3.82 -0.16
N SER A 76 1.77 2.60 -0.71
CA SER A 76 2.57 1.50 -0.16
C SER A 76 4.03 1.86 0.05
N ILE A 77 4.65 2.51 -0.94
CA ILE A 77 6.06 2.90 -0.92
C ILE A 77 6.29 3.95 0.16
N GLU A 78 5.48 5.00 0.20
CA GLU A 78 5.66 6.07 1.18
C GLU A 78 5.36 5.60 2.60
N ALA A 79 4.36 4.74 2.78
CA ALA A 79 4.10 4.06 4.05
C ALA A 79 5.29 3.22 4.51
N ARG A 80 5.86 2.40 3.61
CA ARG A 80 7.02 1.54 3.91
C ARG A 80 8.26 2.33 4.28
N LEU A 81 8.48 3.47 3.64
CA LEU A 81 9.63 4.35 3.93
C LEU A 81 9.48 5.07 5.26
N ALA A 82 8.26 5.55 5.56
CA ALA A 82 7.96 6.26 6.81
C ALA A 82 7.88 5.31 8.02
N PHE A 83 7.40 4.07 7.80
CA PHE A 83 7.14 3.08 8.84
C PHE A 83 7.79 1.73 8.49
N PRO A 84 9.11 1.59 8.65
CA PRO A 84 9.84 0.38 8.22
C PRO A 84 9.44 -0.92 8.92
N HIS A 85 8.72 -0.87 10.02
CA HIS A 85 8.22 -2.02 10.76
C HIS A 85 6.96 -2.66 10.14
N LEU A 86 6.25 -1.93 9.26
CA LEU A 86 5.01 -2.41 8.67
C LEU A 86 5.23 -3.60 7.72
N MET A 87 4.37 -4.59 7.82
CA MET A 87 4.13 -5.56 6.75
C MET A 87 3.14 -4.93 5.76
N VAL A 88 3.57 -4.74 4.52
CA VAL A 88 2.74 -4.10 3.49
C VAL A 88 2.35 -5.12 2.45
N THR A 89 1.04 -5.38 2.31
CA THR A 89 0.47 -6.19 1.23
C THR A 89 -0.34 -5.28 0.31
N ALA A 90 -0.01 -5.29 -0.98
CA ALA A 90 -0.60 -4.39 -1.96
C ALA A 90 -1.29 -5.21 -3.07
N PHE A 91 -2.55 -4.87 -3.39
CA PHE A 91 -3.36 -5.59 -4.37
C PHE A 91 -3.66 -4.71 -5.59
N GLU A 92 -3.47 -5.22 -6.78
CA GLU A 92 -3.80 -4.53 -8.03
C GLU A 92 -4.33 -5.52 -9.07
N ILE A 93 -5.41 -5.16 -9.73
CA ILE A 93 -6.05 -6.01 -10.73
C ILE A 93 -5.28 -6.06 -12.06
N ARG A 94 -4.49 -5.04 -12.35
CA ARG A 94 -3.76 -4.88 -13.60
C ARG A 94 -2.41 -5.59 -13.52
N GLU A 95 -2.09 -6.38 -14.53
CA GLU A 95 -0.81 -7.11 -14.61
C GLU A 95 0.40 -6.18 -14.63
N GLU A 96 0.28 -5.01 -15.25
CA GLU A 96 1.34 -4.00 -15.31
C GLU A 96 1.73 -3.45 -13.93
N GLY A 97 0.83 -3.60 -12.94
CA GLY A 97 1.05 -3.18 -11.56
C GLY A 97 2.27 -3.85 -10.91
N GLU A 98 2.53 -5.12 -11.22
CA GLU A 98 3.68 -5.84 -10.67
C GLU A 98 5.00 -5.18 -11.04
N LYS A 99 5.21 -4.97 -12.34
CA LYS A 99 6.42 -4.31 -12.86
C LYS A 99 6.56 -2.90 -12.29
N LEU A 100 5.45 -2.15 -12.27
CA LEU A 100 5.44 -0.77 -11.80
C LEU A 100 5.78 -0.67 -10.30
N MET A 101 5.24 -1.56 -9.46
CA MET A 101 5.60 -1.66 -8.05
C MET A 101 7.08 -1.98 -7.88
N GLN A 102 7.61 -2.95 -8.62
CA GLN A 102 9.03 -3.32 -8.56
C GLN A 102 9.95 -2.17 -8.94
N GLU A 103 9.67 -1.46 -10.04
CA GLU A 103 10.46 -0.33 -10.51
C GLU A 103 10.46 0.82 -9.49
N ASN A 104 9.28 1.21 -9.00
CA ASN A 104 9.15 2.26 -8.00
C ASN A 104 9.79 1.87 -6.67
N SER A 105 9.57 0.65 -6.18
CA SER A 105 10.18 0.15 -4.94
C SER A 105 11.70 0.16 -5.00
N ARG A 106 12.29 -0.23 -6.13
CA ARG A 106 13.74 -0.17 -6.35
C ARG A 106 14.24 1.27 -6.38
N LYS A 107 13.56 2.14 -7.11
CA LYS A 107 13.91 3.56 -7.24
C LYS A 107 13.96 4.27 -5.87
N PHE A 108 12.98 4.00 -5.03
CA PHE A 108 12.87 4.65 -3.72
C PHE A 108 13.50 3.83 -2.58
N HIS A 109 14.07 2.65 -2.85
CA HIS A 109 14.64 1.76 -1.84
C HIS A 109 13.64 1.36 -0.75
N ALA A 110 12.41 1.02 -1.16
CA ALA A 110 11.32 0.56 -0.30
C ALA A 110 11.11 -0.97 -0.43
N PRO A 111 11.98 -1.81 0.17
CA PRO A 111 11.86 -3.25 0.05
C PRO A 111 10.74 -3.81 0.93
N GLY A 112 10.30 -5.05 0.63
CA GLY A 112 9.41 -5.81 1.49
C GLY A 112 7.94 -5.42 1.35
N ILE A 113 7.53 -4.94 0.18
CA ILE A 113 6.13 -4.79 -0.20
C ILE A 113 5.72 -6.07 -0.94
N ASP A 114 4.73 -6.78 -0.41
CA ASP A 114 4.13 -7.96 -1.05
C ASP A 114 3.06 -7.50 -2.05
N ALA A 115 3.41 -7.48 -3.33
CA ALA A 115 2.51 -7.05 -4.40
C ALA A 115 1.78 -8.28 -4.99
N ARG A 116 0.45 -8.26 -4.94
CA ARG A 116 -0.42 -9.33 -5.41
C ARG A 116 -1.27 -8.84 -6.57
N ILE A 117 -1.13 -9.51 -7.71
CA ILE A 117 -1.83 -9.13 -8.93
C ILE A 117 -3.05 -10.03 -9.11
N GLY A 118 -4.19 -9.40 -9.39
CA GLY A 118 -5.48 -10.04 -9.59
C GLY A 118 -6.64 -9.29 -8.95
N ASP A 119 -7.85 -9.81 -9.14
CA ASP A 119 -9.05 -9.24 -8.52
C ASP A 119 -9.05 -9.50 -7.01
N PHE A 120 -8.91 -8.42 -6.23
CA PHE A 120 -8.93 -8.49 -4.76
C PHE A 120 -10.15 -9.25 -4.22
N CYS A 121 -11.32 -9.11 -4.85
CA CYS A 121 -12.53 -9.76 -4.35
C CYS A 121 -12.44 -11.29 -4.39
N THR A 122 -11.70 -11.86 -5.34
CA THR A 122 -11.53 -13.31 -5.52
C THR A 122 -10.16 -13.82 -5.08
N ALA A 123 -9.21 -12.94 -4.77
CA ALA A 123 -7.86 -13.32 -4.35
C ALA A 123 -7.90 -14.15 -3.06
N ASP A 124 -7.04 -15.17 -2.98
CA ASP A 124 -6.75 -15.85 -1.73
C ASP A 124 -5.90 -14.91 -0.84
N ILE A 125 -6.35 -14.71 0.38
CA ILE A 125 -5.72 -13.86 1.38
C ILE A 125 -5.38 -14.64 2.67
N SER A 126 -5.50 -15.95 2.63
CA SER A 126 -5.32 -16.81 3.82
C SER A 126 -3.91 -16.78 4.40
N ASP A 127 -2.91 -16.48 3.57
CA ASP A 127 -1.51 -16.35 3.94
C ASP A 127 -1.09 -14.89 4.22
N CYS A 128 -2.02 -13.92 4.06
CA CYS A 128 -1.75 -12.52 4.36
C CYS A 128 -1.87 -12.24 5.86
N PRO A 129 -0.99 -11.44 6.44
CA PRO A 129 -1.21 -10.88 7.77
C PRO A 129 -2.54 -10.14 7.83
N ALA A 130 -3.35 -10.38 8.87
CA ALA A 130 -4.59 -9.63 9.09
C ALA A 130 -4.29 -8.13 9.15
N PRO A 131 -5.03 -7.27 8.41
CA PRO A 131 -4.70 -5.86 8.34
C PRO A 131 -5.13 -5.10 9.59
N ASP A 132 -4.23 -4.24 10.07
CA ASP A 132 -4.54 -3.22 11.08
C ASP A 132 -4.96 -1.90 10.43
N ALA A 133 -4.52 -1.69 9.20
CA ALA A 133 -4.86 -0.53 8.39
C ALA A 133 -5.11 -0.96 6.94
N VAL A 134 -6.12 -0.37 6.32
CA VAL A 134 -6.44 -0.63 4.91
C VAL A 134 -6.63 0.69 4.19
N PHE A 135 -5.88 0.89 3.12
CA PHE A 135 -6.11 1.96 2.17
C PHE A 135 -6.84 1.41 0.94
N ILE A 136 -7.92 2.06 0.53
CA ILE A 136 -8.65 1.72 -0.69
C ILE A 136 -8.42 2.83 -1.72
N GLY A 137 -7.47 2.60 -2.63
CA GLY A 137 -7.15 3.50 -3.75
C GLY A 137 -8.00 3.23 -4.99
N GLY A 138 -8.47 1.98 -5.15
CA GLY A 138 -9.32 1.56 -6.24
C GLY A 138 -10.15 0.34 -5.87
N TYR A 139 -11.42 0.31 -6.28
CA TYR A 139 -12.35 -0.78 -5.95
C TYR A 139 -13.04 -1.40 -7.18
N GLY A 140 -12.70 -0.95 -8.40
CA GLY A 140 -13.21 -1.52 -9.65
C GLY A 140 -14.75 -1.60 -9.77
N GLY A 141 -15.47 -0.69 -9.10
CA GLY A 141 -16.95 -0.71 -9.03
C GLY A 141 -17.52 -1.68 -7.99
N LYS A 142 -16.70 -2.48 -7.30
CA LYS A 142 -17.10 -3.53 -6.35
C LYS A 142 -16.92 -3.10 -4.88
N MET A 143 -17.36 -1.88 -4.53
CA MET A 143 -17.15 -1.31 -3.19
C MET A 143 -17.67 -2.21 -2.07
N ARG A 144 -18.86 -2.78 -2.24
CA ARG A 144 -19.48 -3.65 -1.23
C ARG A 144 -18.67 -4.92 -1.00
N GLU A 145 -18.26 -5.58 -2.06
CA GLU A 145 -17.48 -6.81 -2.00
C GLU A 145 -16.13 -6.56 -1.35
N VAL A 146 -15.45 -5.47 -1.72
CA VAL A 146 -14.17 -5.06 -1.13
C VAL A 146 -14.33 -4.80 0.37
N LEU A 147 -15.29 -3.98 0.76
CA LEU A 147 -15.52 -3.65 2.18
C LEU A 147 -15.96 -4.86 3.01
N THR A 148 -16.79 -5.74 2.46
CA THR A 148 -17.21 -6.97 3.13
C THR A 148 -16.01 -7.88 3.38
N LYS A 149 -15.17 -8.08 2.36
CA LYS A 149 -13.96 -8.91 2.49
C LYS A 149 -12.96 -8.33 3.47
N VAL A 150 -12.69 -7.03 3.40
CA VAL A 150 -11.81 -6.35 4.36
C VAL A 150 -12.36 -6.47 5.79
N LYS A 151 -13.65 -6.20 5.99
CA LYS A 151 -14.27 -6.27 7.33
C LYS A 151 -14.16 -7.65 7.97
N ALA A 152 -14.21 -8.71 7.18
CA ALA A 152 -14.11 -10.09 7.69
C ALA A 152 -12.76 -10.42 8.31
N VAL A 153 -11.68 -9.69 7.95
CA VAL A 153 -10.30 -9.97 8.38
C VAL A 153 -9.63 -8.78 9.08
N LEU A 154 -10.28 -7.62 9.10
CA LEU A 154 -9.75 -6.42 9.74
C LEU A 154 -9.59 -6.64 11.25
N SER A 155 -8.44 -6.28 11.79
CA SER A 155 -8.16 -6.32 13.23
C SER A 155 -9.21 -5.50 14.02
N PRO A 156 -9.51 -5.83 15.28
CA PRO A 156 -10.55 -5.15 16.07
C PRO A 156 -10.36 -3.64 16.18
N SER A 157 -9.10 -3.16 16.25
CA SER A 157 -8.73 -1.73 16.26
C SER A 157 -8.31 -1.23 14.87
N GLY A 158 -8.62 -2.00 13.83
CA GLY A 158 -8.22 -1.68 12.48
C GLY A 158 -9.01 -0.52 11.90
N CYS A 159 -8.41 0.21 10.96
CA CYS A 159 -9.05 1.32 10.26
C CYS A 159 -9.00 1.14 8.74
N ILE A 160 -9.95 1.79 8.07
CA ILE A 160 -10.04 1.83 6.61
C ILE A 160 -10.05 3.28 6.17
N VAL A 161 -9.17 3.62 5.24
CA VAL A 161 -9.15 4.94 4.58
C VAL A 161 -9.49 4.77 3.11
N PHE A 162 -10.43 5.57 2.64
CA PHE A 162 -10.86 5.63 1.25
C PHE A 162 -10.87 7.07 0.74
N ASN A 163 -10.28 7.30 -0.41
CA ASN A 163 -10.30 8.60 -1.08
C ASN A 163 -11.41 8.65 -2.13
N SER A 164 -12.46 9.40 -1.86
CA SER A 164 -13.55 9.57 -2.79
C SER A 164 -13.29 10.73 -3.74
N VAL A 165 -13.48 10.49 -5.04
CA VAL A 165 -13.39 11.51 -6.10
C VAL A 165 -14.76 11.96 -6.60
N SER A 166 -15.86 11.43 -6.02
CA SER A 166 -17.23 11.80 -6.38
C SER A 166 -18.17 11.63 -5.20
N GLU A 167 -19.23 12.46 -5.14
CA GLU A 167 -20.26 12.33 -4.10
C GLU A 167 -20.88 10.91 -4.10
N LYS A 168 -21.16 10.37 -5.27
CA LYS A 168 -21.69 9.00 -5.42
C LYS A 168 -20.81 7.94 -4.73
N SER A 169 -19.48 8.00 -4.92
CA SER A 169 -18.57 7.05 -4.28
C SER A 169 -18.45 7.28 -2.77
N ARG A 170 -18.53 8.53 -2.33
CA ARG A 170 -18.56 8.91 -0.92
C ARG A 170 -19.82 8.37 -0.22
N GLU A 171 -20.98 8.62 -0.77
CA GLU A 171 -22.25 8.12 -0.23
C GLU A 171 -22.30 6.60 -0.19
N ALA A 172 -21.84 5.92 -1.27
CA ALA A 172 -21.77 4.47 -1.31
C ALA A 172 -20.86 3.92 -0.20
N PHE A 173 -19.67 4.51 0.00
CA PHE A 173 -18.75 4.10 1.07
C PHE A 173 -19.41 4.27 2.45
N LEU A 174 -19.99 5.42 2.74
CA LEU A 174 -20.63 5.73 4.03
C LEU A 174 -21.84 4.83 4.30
N SER A 175 -22.66 4.56 3.29
CA SER A 175 -23.82 3.66 3.44
C SER A 175 -23.39 2.23 3.73
N ILE A 176 -22.46 1.69 2.93
CA ILE A 176 -21.99 0.31 3.07
C ILE A 176 -21.25 0.11 4.39
N THR A 177 -20.38 1.04 4.79
CA THR A 177 -19.64 0.93 6.06
C THR A 177 -20.61 0.93 7.24
N LYS A 178 -21.64 1.76 7.22
CA LYS A 178 -22.69 1.77 8.24
C LYS A 178 -23.46 0.46 8.30
N GLU A 179 -23.85 -0.11 7.16
CA GLU A 179 -24.54 -1.40 7.09
C GLU A 179 -23.66 -2.55 7.63
N LEU A 180 -22.34 -2.47 7.45
CA LEU A 180 -21.37 -3.42 7.98
C LEU A 180 -21.01 -3.18 9.47
N GLY A 181 -21.68 -2.24 10.15
CA GLY A 181 -21.44 -1.92 11.55
C GLY A 181 -20.11 -1.20 11.80
N MET A 182 -19.54 -0.55 10.81
CA MET A 182 -18.37 0.31 10.95
C MET A 182 -18.82 1.77 11.19
N GLN A 183 -18.00 2.55 11.86
CA GLN A 183 -18.28 3.95 12.14
C GLN A 183 -17.30 4.83 11.38
N PRO A 184 -17.75 5.66 10.44
CA PRO A 184 -16.90 6.67 9.82
C PRO A 184 -16.62 7.79 10.83
N GLU A 185 -15.34 8.09 11.06
CA GLU A 185 -14.96 9.11 12.06
C GLU A 185 -14.87 10.50 11.46
N THR A 186 -14.17 10.65 10.34
CA THR A 186 -13.91 12.00 9.82
C THR A 186 -13.89 12.00 8.29
N VAL A 187 -14.48 13.04 7.72
CA VAL A 187 -14.41 13.30 6.28
C VAL A 187 -13.65 14.61 6.07
N HIS A 188 -12.49 14.53 5.46
CA HIS A 188 -11.74 15.71 5.03
C HIS A 188 -11.99 15.97 3.54
N THR A 189 -12.15 17.23 3.17
CA THR A 189 -12.13 17.67 1.78
C THR A 189 -10.79 18.33 1.50
N ILE A 190 -10.05 17.82 0.52
CA ILE A 190 -8.71 18.27 0.13
C ILE A 190 -8.77 18.76 -1.33
#